data_70710513b498b9992ed3752f74e9847d
#
_entry.id   70710513b498b9992ed3752f74e9847d
#
_cell.length_a   1.000
_cell.length_b   1.000
_cell.length_c   1.000
_cell.angle_alpha   90.00
_cell.angle_beta   90.00
_cell.angle_gamma   90.00
#
_symmetry.space_group_name_H-M   'P 1'
#
loop_
_entity.id
_entity.type
_entity.pdbx_description
1 polymer ?
#
loop_
_entity_poly.entity_id
_entity_poly.type
_entity_poly.pdbx_seq_one_letter_code
_entity_poly.pdbx_strand_id
1 'polypeptide(L)'
;MLKGLKQVRIVACNSSFSTQKGSSGSFMDKSSEFSLDPRLEKESFFICELDLCELRIINDQNYPWFILVPKVNDVREIYQLPEFSRAILEQEIFCISKALAEHFNAFKTNIAALGNLVAQLHIHIIIRYETDISWPNPVWGQFPVSPYNAAQAKKIVESVRNLVSSGALPEDSASIFSK
;
A
#
# COMPACT_ATOMS: atom_id res chain seq x y z
N MET A 1 -13.84 5.90 -34.19
CA MET A 1 -14.16 7.13 -33.41
C MET A 1 -14.21 6.75 -31.95
N LEU A 2 -13.10 6.90 -31.26
CA LEU A 2 -12.98 6.69 -29.81
C LEU A 2 -12.79 8.07 -29.19
N LYS A 3 -13.84 8.59 -28.53
CA LYS A 3 -13.78 9.85 -27.75
C LYS A 3 -13.76 9.56 -26.27
N GLY A 4 -12.76 10.13 -25.59
CA GLY A 4 -12.91 10.67 -24.24
C GLY A 4 -12.67 9.70 -23.08
N LEU A 5 -11.45 9.27 -22.86
CA LEU A 5 -11.00 8.75 -21.57
C LEU A 5 -10.83 9.93 -20.60
N LYS A 6 -11.69 10.03 -19.60
CA LYS A 6 -11.51 10.97 -18.47
C LYS A 6 -10.55 10.37 -17.46
N GLN A 7 -9.42 11.03 -17.28
CA GLN A 7 -8.43 10.71 -16.26
C GLN A 7 -9.02 10.91 -14.86
N VAL A 8 -9.06 9.85 -14.04
CA VAL A 8 -9.30 9.95 -12.62
C VAL A 8 -7.99 10.39 -11.97
N ARG A 9 -7.95 11.62 -11.47
CA ARG A 9 -6.85 12.17 -10.69
C ARG A 9 -6.97 11.63 -9.28
N ILE A 10 -5.94 10.90 -8.81
CA ILE A 10 -5.67 10.83 -7.37
C ILE A 10 -5.24 12.25 -6.99
N VAL A 11 -6.09 12.95 -6.23
CA VAL A 11 -5.80 14.30 -5.75
C VAL A 11 -4.75 14.18 -4.68
N ALA A 12 -3.54 14.62 -4.98
CA ALA A 12 -2.55 14.88 -3.94
C ALA A 12 -3.18 15.89 -2.97
N CYS A 13 -3.41 15.47 -1.74
CA CYS A 13 -4.02 16.30 -0.69
C CYS A 13 -3.09 17.46 -0.36
N ASN A 14 -3.35 18.64 -0.96
CA ASN A 14 -2.85 19.91 -0.46
C ASN A 14 -3.81 20.39 0.62
N SER A 15 -3.36 20.29 1.86
CA SER A 15 -4.04 20.80 3.04
C SER A 15 -4.30 22.30 2.98
N SER A 16 -5.57 22.68 2.82
CA SER A 16 -6.07 24.02 3.16
C SER A 16 -7.47 23.87 3.74
N PHE A 17 -7.55 23.54 5.02
CA PHE A 17 -8.78 23.64 5.79
C PHE A 17 -8.89 25.05 6.36
N SER A 18 -9.83 25.85 5.85
CA SER A 18 -10.23 27.12 6.44
C SER A 18 -11.15 26.86 7.62
N THR A 19 -10.77 27.37 8.79
CA THR A 19 -11.51 27.36 10.05
C THR A 19 -12.80 28.13 9.96
N GLN A 20 -13.96 27.48 10.17
CA GLN A 20 -15.16 28.16 10.67
C GLN A 20 -15.32 27.84 12.15
N LYS A 21 -15.34 28.91 12.95
CA LYS A 21 -15.64 28.90 14.40
C LYS A 21 -17.14 28.65 14.62
N GLY A 22 -17.47 27.61 15.33
CA GLY A 22 -18.79 27.37 15.95
C GLY A 22 -18.56 26.74 17.33
N SER A 23 -19.13 27.33 18.35
CA SER A 23 -18.89 27.15 19.78
C SER A 23 -19.43 25.85 20.37
N SER A 24 -18.74 25.40 21.44
CA SER A 24 -19.16 24.56 22.58
C SER A 24 -19.29 23.06 22.37
N GLY A 25 -18.44 22.31 23.12
CA GLY A 25 -18.58 20.88 23.36
C GLY A 25 -17.20 20.18 23.41
N SER A 26 -16.52 20.34 24.56
CA SER A 26 -15.31 19.62 24.91
C SER A 26 -15.51 18.11 24.86
N PHE A 27 -14.85 17.43 23.93
CA PHE A 27 -14.21 16.11 24.01
C PHE A 27 -13.40 15.95 22.72
N MET A 28 -12.29 16.68 22.62
CA MET A 28 -11.25 16.31 21.65
C MET A 28 -10.52 15.13 22.25
N ASP A 29 -10.93 13.92 21.83
CA ASP A 29 -10.05 12.78 21.80
C ASP A 29 -8.82 13.19 20.96
N LYS A 30 -7.65 13.23 21.59
CA LYS A 30 -6.38 13.36 20.87
C LYS A 30 -6.27 12.10 20.04
N SER A 31 -6.74 12.10 18.78
CA SER A 31 -6.37 11.10 17.82
C SER A 31 -4.84 11.08 17.81
N SER A 32 -4.25 10.06 18.40
CA SER A 32 -2.80 9.87 18.39
C SER A 32 -2.37 9.82 16.93
N GLU A 33 -1.40 10.65 16.57
CA GLU A 33 -0.77 10.61 15.24
C GLU A 33 -0.40 9.16 14.89
N PHE A 34 -0.61 8.75 13.64
CA PHE A 34 -0.27 7.40 13.20
C PHE A 34 1.21 7.13 13.47
N SER A 35 1.50 5.97 14.05
CA SER A 35 2.86 5.52 14.34
C SER A 35 3.12 4.17 13.68
N LEU A 36 4.08 4.14 12.76
CA LEU A 36 4.54 2.91 12.13
C LEU A 36 5.34 2.07 13.14
N ASP A 37 5.12 0.75 13.18
CA ASP A 37 5.93 -0.16 14.00
C ASP A 37 7.42 -0.05 13.56
N PRO A 38 8.36 0.17 14.52
CA PRO A 38 9.78 0.37 14.21
C PRO A 38 10.42 -0.78 13.42
N ARG A 39 9.87 -2.00 13.50
CA ARG A 39 10.35 -3.16 12.73
C ARG A 39 9.97 -3.02 11.25
N LEU A 40 8.73 -2.61 10.95
CA LEU A 40 8.31 -2.34 9.57
C LEU A 40 9.11 -1.18 8.97
N GLU A 41 9.37 -0.14 9.76
CA GLU A 41 10.19 0.99 9.33
C GLU A 41 11.61 0.55 8.98
N LYS A 42 12.25 -0.26 9.84
CA LYS A 42 13.61 -0.77 9.66
C LYS A 42 13.75 -1.72 8.48
N GLU A 43 12.73 -2.56 8.25
CA GLU A 43 12.77 -3.65 7.27
C GLU A 43 12.22 -3.27 5.90
N SER A 44 11.78 -2.02 5.71
CA SER A 44 11.18 -1.57 4.46
C SER A 44 11.55 -0.13 4.09
N PHE A 45 11.41 0.21 2.82
CA PHE A 45 11.55 1.58 2.32
C PHE A 45 10.19 2.17 2.00
N PHE A 46 9.93 3.39 2.46
CA PHE A 46 8.72 4.15 2.14
C PHE A 46 8.70 4.53 0.66
N ILE A 47 7.57 4.34 0.00
CA ILE A 47 7.36 4.72 -1.41
C ILE A 47 6.48 5.96 -1.49
N CYS A 48 5.23 5.86 -1.04
CA CYS A 48 4.27 6.97 -1.03
C CYS A 48 3.12 6.70 -0.05
N GLU A 49 2.36 7.74 0.25
CA GLU A 49 1.05 7.62 0.89
C GLU A 49 -0.04 7.39 -0.15
N LEU A 50 -1.02 6.58 0.23
CA LEU A 50 -2.30 6.39 -0.42
C LEU A 50 -3.41 7.00 0.45
N ASP A 51 -4.67 6.81 0.09
CA ASP A 51 -5.80 7.35 0.85
C ASP A 51 -5.83 6.79 2.29
N LEU A 52 -5.66 5.49 2.45
CA LEU A 52 -5.62 4.81 3.74
C LEU A 52 -4.20 4.39 4.13
N CYS A 53 -3.44 3.80 3.21
CA CYS A 53 -2.20 3.10 3.53
C CYS A 53 -0.94 3.90 3.19
N GLU A 54 0.16 3.59 3.89
CA GLU A 54 1.50 3.75 3.34
C GLU A 54 1.81 2.57 2.42
N LEU A 55 2.28 2.85 1.20
CA LEU A 55 2.91 1.85 0.33
C LEU A 55 4.41 1.82 0.62
N ARG A 56 4.93 0.63 0.91
CA ARG A 56 6.33 0.41 1.24
C ARG A 56 6.86 -0.82 0.47
N ILE A 57 8.17 -0.95 0.33
CA ILE A 57 8.83 -2.14 -0.23
C ILE A 57 9.73 -2.76 0.82
N ILE A 58 9.64 -4.07 1.02
CA ILE A 58 10.52 -4.84 1.92
C ILE A 58 11.95 -4.82 1.39
N ASN A 59 12.92 -4.67 2.29
CA ASN A 59 14.34 -4.62 1.96
C ASN A 59 14.90 -6.03 1.67
N ASP A 60 14.33 -6.69 0.65
CA ASP A 60 14.75 -8.00 0.17
C ASP A 60 14.67 -8.06 -1.37
N GLN A 61 15.84 -8.08 -2.03
CA GLN A 61 15.90 -8.10 -3.49
C GLN A 61 15.60 -9.47 -4.13
N ASN A 62 15.40 -10.51 -3.31
CA ASN A 62 15.02 -11.83 -3.83
C ASN A 62 13.66 -11.77 -4.55
N TYR A 63 12.78 -10.82 -4.15
CA TYR A 63 11.44 -10.65 -4.71
C TYR A 63 11.08 -9.15 -4.75
N PRO A 64 10.30 -8.68 -5.76
CA PRO A 64 9.58 -7.41 -5.62
C PRO A 64 8.46 -7.60 -4.59
N TRP A 65 8.74 -7.22 -3.32
CA TRP A 65 7.89 -7.50 -2.18
C TRP A 65 7.42 -6.20 -1.52
N PHE A 66 6.15 -5.88 -1.70
CA PHE A 66 5.52 -4.65 -1.21
C PHE A 66 4.63 -4.93 -0.01
N ILE A 67 4.41 -3.89 0.79
CA ILE A 67 3.40 -3.91 1.86
C ILE A 67 2.55 -2.64 1.81
N LEU A 68 1.25 -2.81 2.10
CA LEU A 68 0.31 -1.74 2.39
C LEU A 68 0.08 -1.71 3.91
N VAL A 69 0.38 -0.59 4.55
CA VAL A 69 0.20 -0.40 5.99
C VAL A 69 -0.90 0.63 6.21
N PRO A 70 -2.13 0.22 6.62
CA PRO A 70 -3.20 1.16 6.94
C PRO A 70 -2.77 2.13 8.05
N LYS A 71 -2.96 3.43 7.84
CA LYS A 71 -2.63 4.49 8.82
C LYS A 71 -3.66 4.57 9.96
N VAL A 72 -3.90 3.43 10.60
CA VAL A 72 -4.84 3.28 11.73
C VAL A 72 -4.09 2.60 12.87
N ASN A 73 -4.01 3.28 14.03
CA ASN A 73 -3.32 2.74 15.21
C ASN A 73 -4.10 1.57 15.82
N ASP A 74 -3.38 0.69 16.51
CA ASP A 74 -3.92 -0.43 17.31
C ASP A 74 -4.77 -1.45 16.55
N VAL A 75 -4.66 -1.50 15.21
CA VAL A 75 -5.34 -2.48 14.36
C VAL A 75 -4.37 -3.59 13.97
N ARG A 76 -4.80 -4.84 14.16
CA ARG A 76 -4.03 -6.06 13.85
C ARG A 76 -4.65 -6.85 12.71
N GLU A 77 -5.99 -6.80 12.60
CA GLU A 77 -6.76 -7.63 11.69
C GLU A 77 -7.67 -6.76 10.81
N ILE A 78 -7.89 -7.19 9.59
CA ILE A 78 -8.76 -6.46 8.63
C ILE A 78 -10.16 -6.24 9.18
N TYR A 79 -10.74 -7.21 9.91
CA TYR A 79 -12.07 -7.11 10.48
C TYR A 79 -12.21 -6.09 11.61
N GLN A 80 -11.09 -5.60 12.18
CA GLN A 80 -11.07 -4.54 13.20
C GLN A 80 -11.18 -3.14 12.60
N LEU A 81 -10.90 -2.99 11.30
CA LEU A 81 -11.05 -1.71 10.61
C LEU A 81 -12.54 -1.31 10.54
N PRO A 82 -12.85 0.00 10.67
CA PRO A 82 -14.17 0.52 10.33
C PRO A 82 -14.57 0.12 8.89
N GLU A 83 -15.87 -0.04 8.64
CA GLU A 83 -16.39 -0.48 7.33
C GLU A 83 -15.87 0.37 6.17
N PHE A 84 -15.90 1.69 6.33
CA PHE A 84 -15.38 2.62 5.32
C PHE A 84 -13.88 2.41 5.04
N SER A 85 -13.08 2.21 6.09
CA SER A 85 -11.64 1.95 5.94
C SER A 85 -11.37 0.59 5.28
N ARG A 86 -12.19 -0.43 5.55
CA ARG A 86 -12.08 -1.72 4.85
C ARG A 86 -12.32 -1.58 3.36
N ALA A 87 -13.34 -0.82 2.96
CA ALA A 87 -13.64 -0.58 1.55
C ALA A 87 -12.47 0.12 0.83
N ILE A 88 -11.84 1.11 1.48
CA ILE A 88 -10.64 1.77 0.94
C ILE A 88 -9.49 0.78 0.83
N LEU A 89 -9.24 -0.04 1.88
CA LEU A 89 -8.18 -1.04 1.86
C LEU A 89 -8.34 -2.03 0.72
N GLU A 90 -9.56 -2.56 0.50
CA GLU A 90 -9.86 -3.47 -0.61
C GLU A 90 -9.54 -2.83 -1.96
N GLN A 91 -9.92 -1.56 -2.13
CA GLN A 91 -9.65 -0.81 -3.35
C GLN A 91 -8.14 -0.59 -3.55
N GLU A 92 -7.41 -0.21 -2.49
CA GLU A 92 -5.97 -0.04 -2.57
C GLU A 92 -5.25 -1.35 -2.89
N ILE A 93 -5.65 -2.48 -2.26
CA ILE A 93 -5.10 -3.81 -2.57
C ILE A 93 -5.34 -4.14 -4.05
N PHE A 94 -6.55 -3.95 -4.57
CA PHE A 94 -6.89 -4.23 -5.96
C PHE A 94 -6.05 -3.37 -6.92
N CYS A 95 -6.07 -2.06 -6.76
CA CYS A 95 -5.39 -1.13 -7.64
C CYS A 95 -3.86 -1.33 -7.64
N ILE A 96 -3.26 -1.40 -6.44
CA ILE A 96 -1.82 -1.53 -6.29
C ILE A 96 -1.33 -2.89 -6.77
N SER A 97 -2.02 -4.00 -6.42
CA SER A 97 -1.61 -5.32 -6.89
C SER A 97 -1.66 -5.46 -8.41
N LYS A 98 -2.69 -4.91 -9.06
CA LYS A 98 -2.81 -4.89 -10.52
C LYS A 98 -1.70 -4.05 -11.15
N ALA A 99 -1.51 -2.82 -10.70
CA ALA A 99 -0.49 -1.92 -11.23
C ALA A 99 0.93 -2.50 -11.09
N LEU A 100 1.25 -3.08 -9.92
CA LEU A 100 2.53 -3.74 -9.70
C LEU A 100 2.70 -4.99 -10.58
N ALA A 101 1.65 -5.81 -10.72
CA ALA A 101 1.69 -7.00 -11.57
C ALA A 101 1.98 -6.63 -13.03
N GLU A 102 1.34 -5.61 -13.56
CA GLU A 102 1.57 -5.11 -14.92
C GLU A 102 2.97 -4.49 -15.06
N HIS A 103 3.37 -3.63 -14.12
CA HIS A 103 4.68 -2.96 -14.13
C HIS A 103 5.87 -3.92 -14.11
N PHE A 104 5.78 -4.97 -13.30
CA PHE A 104 6.82 -5.99 -13.15
C PHE A 104 6.64 -7.19 -14.06
N ASN A 105 5.62 -7.21 -14.93
CA ASN A 105 5.28 -8.35 -15.77
C ASN A 105 5.19 -9.65 -14.96
N ALA A 106 4.40 -9.62 -13.89
CA ALA A 106 4.27 -10.73 -12.94
C ALA A 106 3.68 -11.98 -13.58
N PHE A 107 4.24 -13.15 -13.29
CA PHE A 107 3.58 -14.44 -13.57
C PHE A 107 2.42 -14.68 -12.60
N LYS A 108 2.64 -14.34 -11.31
CA LYS A 108 1.64 -14.48 -10.24
C LYS A 108 1.83 -13.37 -9.21
N THR A 109 0.75 -12.99 -8.54
CA THR A 109 0.80 -12.12 -7.35
C THR A 109 0.32 -12.91 -6.13
N ASN A 110 1.09 -12.88 -5.03
CA ASN A 110 0.64 -13.39 -3.74
C ASN A 110 0.25 -12.21 -2.84
N ILE A 111 -0.95 -12.28 -2.28
CA ILE A 111 -1.47 -11.27 -1.34
C ILE A 111 -1.75 -11.98 -0.01
N ALA A 112 -1.28 -11.42 1.10
CA ALA A 112 -1.46 -12.01 2.41
C ALA A 112 -1.39 -10.97 3.54
N ALA A 113 -2.13 -11.21 4.62
CA ALA A 113 -1.98 -10.55 5.91
C ALA A 113 -1.56 -11.61 6.93
N LEU A 114 -0.31 -11.55 7.42
CA LEU A 114 0.21 -12.52 8.38
C LEU A 114 0.19 -11.99 9.81
N GLY A 115 0.93 -10.89 10.08
CA GLY A 115 0.98 -10.27 11.40
C GLY A 115 1.65 -11.09 12.52
N ASN A 116 2.27 -12.23 12.22
CA ASN A 116 2.80 -13.16 13.23
C ASN A 116 3.99 -12.58 14.02
N LEU A 117 4.86 -11.82 13.39
CA LEU A 117 6.02 -11.18 14.02
C LEU A 117 5.73 -9.73 14.38
N VAL A 118 5.11 -8.98 13.47
CA VAL A 118 4.69 -7.60 13.66
C VAL A 118 3.18 -7.56 13.64
N ALA A 119 2.57 -7.23 14.78
CA ALA A 119 1.13 -7.30 14.94
C ALA A 119 0.37 -6.16 14.22
N GLN A 120 1.02 -5.00 13.97
CA GLN A 120 0.40 -3.91 13.21
C GLN A 120 -0.08 -4.40 11.86
N LEU A 121 -1.35 -4.16 11.51
CA LEU A 121 -1.93 -4.63 10.26
C LEU A 121 -1.13 -4.13 9.06
N HIS A 122 -0.69 -5.07 8.24
CA HIS A 122 -0.05 -4.81 6.95
C HIS A 122 -0.38 -5.92 5.96
N ILE A 123 -0.58 -5.54 4.71
CA ILE A 123 -0.94 -6.45 3.64
C ILE A 123 0.27 -6.61 2.72
N HIS A 124 0.76 -7.81 2.59
CA HIS A 124 1.83 -8.15 1.65
C HIS A 124 1.29 -8.28 0.23
N ILE A 125 2.01 -7.71 -0.74
CA ILE A 125 1.80 -7.88 -2.18
C ILE A 125 3.13 -8.29 -2.77
N ILE A 126 3.26 -9.54 -3.21
CA ILE A 126 4.51 -10.12 -3.68
C ILE A 126 4.37 -10.50 -5.14
N ILE A 127 5.26 -9.97 -5.95
CA ILE A 127 5.35 -10.29 -7.37
C ILE A 127 6.17 -11.57 -7.54
N ARG A 128 5.58 -12.57 -8.20
CA ARG A 128 6.16 -13.89 -8.32
C ARG A 128 6.45 -14.23 -9.78
N TYR A 129 7.54 -14.95 -9.97
CA TYR A 129 7.97 -15.50 -11.24
C TYR A 129 8.20 -17.01 -11.10
N GLU A 130 8.00 -17.79 -12.17
CA GLU A 130 8.33 -19.23 -12.16
C GLU A 130 9.82 -19.48 -11.96
N THR A 131 10.63 -18.43 -12.16
CA THR A 131 12.10 -18.47 -12.00
C THR A 131 12.57 -17.93 -10.66
N ASP A 132 11.66 -17.48 -9.77
CA ASP A 132 12.10 -16.99 -8.47
C ASP A 132 12.62 -18.12 -7.57
N ILE A 133 13.53 -17.76 -6.65
CA ILE A 133 14.31 -18.70 -5.85
C ILE A 133 13.45 -19.64 -4.98
N SER A 134 12.21 -19.24 -4.62
CA SER A 134 11.31 -20.06 -3.79
C SER A 134 10.16 -20.70 -4.57
N TRP A 135 10.04 -20.45 -5.88
CA TRP A 135 8.93 -20.97 -6.64
C TRP A 135 8.83 -22.52 -6.59
N PRO A 136 7.63 -23.11 -6.45
CA PRO A 136 6.30 -22.49 -6.28
C PRO A 136 5.91 -22.21 -4.81
N ASN A 137 6.81 -22.38 -3.85
CA ASN A 137 6.53 -22.22 -2.43
C ASN A 137 6.27 -20.75 -2.06
N PRO A 138 5.59 -20.46 -0.93
CA PRO A 138 5.53 -19.14 -0.34
C PRO A 138 6.94 -18.60 -0.03
N VAL A 139 7.10 -17.29 0.02
CA VAL A 139 8.43 -16.65 0.19
C VAL A 139 8.93 -16.65 1.64
N TRP A 140 8.00 -16.62 2.62
CA TRP A 140 8.35 -16.46 4.03
C TRP A 140 9.19 -17.61 4.57
N GLY A 141 10.37 -17.28 5.11
CA GLY A 141 11.25 -18.25 5.76
C GLY A 141 11.96 -19.23 4.83
N GLN A 142 11.86 -19.08 3.51
CA GLN A 142 12.48 -19.99 2.56
C GLN A 142 13.96 -19.70 2.37
N PHE A 143 14.33 -18.43 2.27
CA PHE A 143 15.70 -18.01 2.01
C PHE A 143 16.10 -16.84 2.92
N PRO A 144 17.39 -16.67 3.19
CA PRO A 144 17.88 -15.47 3.88
C PRO A 144 17.57 -14.21 3.08
N VAL A 145 17.25 -13.14 3.80
CA VAL A 145 17.04 -11.81 3.22
C VAL A 145 18.29 -11.35 2.48
N SER A 146 18.12 -10.83 1.27
CA SER A 146 19.16 -10.21 0.46
C SER A 146 18.88 -8.70 0.34
N PRO A 147 19.49 -7.84 1.17
CA PRO A 147 19.17 -6.42 1.19
C PRO A 147 19.53 -5.71 -0.12
N TYR A 148 18.71 -4.74 -0.53
CA TYR A 148 19.07 -3.82 -1.61
C TYR A 148 20.27 -2.95 -1.21
N ASN A 149 21.16 -2.67 -2.15
CA ASN A 149 22.08 -1.54 -1.97
C ASN A 149 21.31 -0.21 -2.16
N ALA A 150 21.94 0.91 -1.74
CA ALA A 150 21.29 2.22 -1.76
C ALA A 150 20.82 2.66 -3.16
N ALA A 151 21.58 2.35 -4.20
CA ALA A 151 21.24 2.72 -5.58
C ALA A 151 20.05 1.88 -6.11
N GLN A 152 20.04 0.59 -5.81
CA GLN A 152 18.93 -0.32 -6.16
C GLN A 152 17.63 0.09 -5.43
N ALA A 153 17.72 0.33 -4.11
CA ALA A 153 16.58 0.77 -3.31
C ALA A 153 15.99 2.07 -3.86
N LYS A 154 16.83 3.07 -4.12
CA LYS A 154 16.41 4.35 -4.71
C LYS A 154 15.70 4.13 -6.05
N LYS A 155 16.30 3.34 -6.95
CA LYS A 155 15.73 3.08 -8.29
C LYS A 155 14.35 2.43 -8.23
N ILE A 156 14.16 1.41 -7.41
CA ILE A 156 12.87 0.70 -7.32
C ILE A 156 11.81 1.57 -6.65
N VAL A 157 12.16 2.32 -5.59
CA VAL A 157 11.26 3.27 -4.93
C VAL A 157 10.79 4.36 -5.90
N GLU A 158 11.70 4.98 -6.65
CA GLU A 158 11.36 6.01 -7.65
C GLU A 158 10.50 5.45 -8.79
N SER A 159 10.82 4.25 -9.27
CA SER A 159 10.05 3.57 -10.33
C SER A 159 8.60 3.36 -9.91
N VAL A 160 8.36 2.80 -8.71
CA VAL A 160 7.00 2.53 -8.22
C VAL A 160 6.28 3.82 -7.82
N ARG A 161 6.98 4.81 -7.25
CA ARG A 161 6.39 6.12 -6.97
C ARG A 161 5.86 6.79 -8.24
N ASN A 162 6.62 6.74 -9.32
CA ASN A 162 6.22 7.28 -10.61
C ASN A 162 5.02 6.50 -11.19
N LEU A 163 4.99 5.17 -11.06
CA LEU A 163 3.86 4.34 -11.45
C LEU A 163 2.57 4.78 -10.76
N VAL A 164 2.58 4.94 -9.44
CA VAL A 164 1.42 5.37 -8.66
C VAL A 164 1.00 6.81 -9.03
N SER A 165 1.98 7.72 -9.18
CA SER A 165 1.70 9.14 -9.49
C SER A 165 1.18 9.37 -10.90
N SER A 166 1.48 8.48 -11.86
CA SER A 166 1.04 8.61 -13.26
C SER A 166 -0.45 8.31 -13.47
N GLY A 167 -1.16 7.87 -12.44
CA GLY A 167 -2.57 7.49 -12.54
C GLY A 167 -2.80 6.21 -13.37
N ALA A 168 -1.78 5.39 -13.56
CA ALA A 168 -1.90 4.09 -14.22
C ALA A 168 -2.68 3.04 -13.38
N LEU A 169 -3.42 3.52 -12.37
CA LEU A 169 -4.35 2.71 -11.60
C LEU A 169 -5.65 2.52 -12.39
N PRO A 170 -6.25 1.32 -12.41
CA PRO A 170 -7.45 1.03 -13.21
C PRO A 170 -8.64 1.93 -12.86
N GLU A 171 -9.37 2.38 -13.89
CA GLU A 171 -10.52 3.29 -13.76
C GLU A 171 -11.78 2.70 -13.08
N ASP A 172 -11.79 1.43 -12.71
CA ASP A 172 -13.00 0.72 -12.28
C ASP A 172 -13.49 1.07 -10.84
N SER A 173 -12.85 2.02 -10.17
CA SER A 173 -13.17 2.36 -8.78
C SER A 173 -14.41 3.25 -8.58
N ALA A 174 -14.94 3.89 -9.63
CA ALA A 174 -16.00 4.89 -9.49
C ALA A 174 -17.43 4.36 -9.57
N SER A 175 -17.66 3.10 -9.94
CA SER A 175 -19.03 2.60 -10.26
C SER A 175 -19.70 1.74 -9.19
N ILE A 176 -19.02 1.35 -8.12
CA ILE A 176 -19.58 0.42 -7.12
C ILE A 176 -20.45 1.14 -6.07
N PHE A 177 -20.30 2.46 -5.90
CA PHE A 177 -21.01 3.22 -4.85
C PHE A 177 -22.14 4.14 -5.37
N SER A 178 -22.57 3.99 -6.63
CA SER A 178 -23.74 4.71 -7.16
C SER A 178 -24.98 3.80 -7.23
N LYS A 179 -25.47 3.37 -6.07
CA LYS A 179 -26.86 2.91 -5.89
C LYS A 179 -27.35 3.27 -4.50
#